data_d8ef3dd172ebe73407ae47c7c53e0905
#
_entry.id   d8ef3dd172ebe73407ae47c7c53e0905
#
_cell.length_a   1.000
_cell.length_b   1.000
_cell.length_c   1.000
_cell.angle_alpha   90.00
_cell.angle_beta   90.00
_cell.angle_gamma   90.00
#
_symmetry.space_group_name_H-M   'P 1'
#
loop_
_entity.id
_entity.type
_entity.pdbx_description
1 polymer ?
#
loop_
_entity_poly.entity_id
_entity_poly.type
_entity_poly.pdbx_seq_one_letter_code
_entity_poly.pdbx_strand_id
1 'polypeptide(L)'
;ARTREESERFYRDVLGFRLSDRIVTTLGDFEVDLVFLHINPRHHSLALGGPQPKGMHHLMIEFNSMDDLGRAFDRASRAGCVATTLGKHPNDRMLSFYLRTPSGFQMELGWGGVQVDDADWSPATYDRIALWGHHYQETS
;
A
#
# COMPACT_ATOMS: atom_id res chain seq x y z
N ALA A 1 -6.61 20.45 9.71
CA ALA A 1 -6.22 19.10 9.32
C ALA A 1 -4.70 19.02 9.42
N ARG A 2 -4.17 17.95 9.97
CA ARG A 2 -2.71 17.73 10.02
C ARG A 2 -2.22 17.41 8.61
N THR A 3 -1.06 17.93 8.26
CA THR A 3 -0.43 17.67 6.98
C THR A 3 0.27 16.30 6.96
N ARG A 4 0.56 15.79 5.77
CA ARG A 4 1.38 14.58 5.59
C ARG A 4 2.76 14.78 6.26
N GLU A 5 3.35 15.96 6.08
CA GLU A 5 4.68 16.32 6.62
C GLU A 5 4.70 16.32 8.16
N GLU A 6 3.63 16.79 8.81
CA GLU A 6 3.51 16.72 10.28
C GLU A 6 3.41 15.26 10.74
N SER A 7 2.65 14.44 10.03
CA SER A 7 2.54 13.01 10.33
C SER A 7 3.87 12.29 10.10
N GLU A 8 4.54 12.54 8.96
CA GLU A 8 5.86 11.95 8.66
C GLU A 8 6.87 12.28 9.76
N ARG A 9 6.96 13.56 10.17
CA ARG A 9 7.84 13.97 11.27
C ARG A 9 7.52 13.24 12.58
N PHE A 10 6.26 13.13 12.96
CA PHE A 10 5.87 12.41 14.16
C PHE A 10 6.36 10.95 14.14
N TYR A 11 6.10 10.21 13.07
CA TYR A 11 6.51 8.81 13.01
C TYR A 11 8.02 8.64 12.95
N ARG A 12 8.74 9.52 12.27
CA ARG A 12 10.21 9.44 12.18
C ARG A 12 10.90 9.92 13.45
N ASP A 13 10.55 11.08 13.96
CA ASP A 13 11.30 11.76 15.02
C ASP A 13 10.89 11.23 16.42
N VAL A 14 9.63 10.80 16.60
CA VAL A 14 9.14 10.32 17.88
C VAL A 14 9.17 8.79 17.96
N LEU A 15 8.78 8.09 16.90
CA LEU A 15 8.66 6.63 16.92
C LEU A 15 9.83 5.91 16.22
N GLY A 16 10.76 6.61 15.59
CA GLY A 16 11.97 6.04 15.00
C GLY A 16 11.75 5.31 13.67
N PHE A 17 10.66 5.60 12.96
CA PHE A 17 10.46 5.05 11.61
C PHE A 17 11.49 5.60 10.64
N ARG A 18 11.87 4.79 9.65
CA ARG A 18 12.80 5.15 8.59
C ARG A 18 12.08 5.19 7.24
N LEU A 19 12.60 6.01 6.35
CA LEU A 19 12.07 6.11 5.00
C LEU A 19 12.44 4.87 4.20
N SER A 20 11.43 4.21 3.63
CA SER A 20 11.62 3.14 2.65
C SER A 20 11.69 3.72 1.25
N ASP A 21 10.63 4.38 0.82
CA ASP A 21 10.47 4.92 -0.52
C ASP A 21 9.42 6.02 -0.59
N ARG A 22 9.32 6.65 -1.77
CA ARG A 22 8.24 7.56 -2.15
C ARG A 22 7.63 7.13 -3.48
N ILE A 23 6.34 7.43 -3.65
CA ILE A 23 5.68 7.43 -4.97
C ILE A 23 5.16 8.83 -5.22
N VAL A 24 5.61 9.46 -6.29
CA VAL A 24 5.15 10.79 -6.74
C VAL A 24 4.67 10.64 -8.16
N THR A 25 3.37 10.81 -8.37
CA THR A 25 2.76 10.63 -9.69
C THR A 25 1.45 11.39 -9.79
N THR A 26 0.79 11.29 -10.95
CA THR A 26 -0.54 11.85 -11.19
C THR A 26 -1.50 10.74 -11.60
N LEU A 27 -2.69 10.70 -11.00
CA LEU A 27 -3.78 9.82 -11.37
C LEU A 27 -4.97 10.65 -11.87
N GLY A 28 -5.13 10.75 -13.19
CA GLY A 28 -6.05 11.70 -13.78
C GLY A 28 -5.64 13.13 -13.39
N ASP A 29 -6.53 13.87 -12.74
CA ASP A 29 -6.28 15.23 -12.26
C ASP A 29 -5.75 15.30 -10.81
N PHE A 30 -5.48 14.13 -10.18
CA PHE A 30 -5.04 14.06 -8.78
C PHE A 30 -3.54 13.87 -8.68
N GLU A 31 -2.87 14.77 -7.98
CA GLU A 31 -1.49 14.57 -7.54
C GLU A 31 -1.43 13.53 -6.42
N VAL A 32 -0.51 12.59 -6.55
CA VAL A 32 -0.24 11.53 -5.58
C VAL A 32 1.17 11.70 -5.06
N ASP A 33 1.32 11.90 -3.76
CA ASP A 33 2.60 11.94 -3.06
C ASP A 33 2.48 11.03 -1.83
N LEU A 34 3.04 9.82 -1.96
CA LEU A 34 3.03 8.79 -0.92
C LEU A 34 4.42 8.61 -0.34
N VAL A 35 4.48 8.52 0.99
CA VAL A 35 5.67 8.22 1.75
C VAL A 35 5.50 6.88 2.43
N PHE A 36 6.45 5.97 2.26
CA PHE A 36 6.47 4.64 2.84
C PHE A 36 7.53 4.58 3.93
N LEU A 37 7.13 4.16 5.13
CA LEU A 37 7.98 4.15 6.31
C LEU A 37 8.02 2.75 6.92
N HIS A 38 9.22 2.30 7.33
CA HIS A 38 9.42 1.03 8.02
C HIS A 38 9.98 1.22 9.44
N ILE A 39 9.78 0.22 10.28
CA ILE A 39 10.35 0.11 11.63
C ILE A 39 10.92 -1.31 11.89
N ASN A 40 10.76 -2.19 10.96
CA ASN A 40 11.22 -3.58 10.96
C ASN A 40 11.60 -3.97 9.52
N PRO A 41 12.06 -5.19 9.21
CA PRO A 41 12.45 -5.58 7.87
C PRO A 41 11.35 -5.55 6.81
N ARG A 42 10.06 -5.37 7.13
CA ARG A 42 9.04 -5.11 6.11
C ARG A 42 9.38 -3.86 5.34
N HIS A 43 9.11 -3.87 4.04
CA HIS A 43 9.30 -2.69 3.20
C HIS A 43 8.64 -1.45 3.82
N HIS A 44 7.42 -1.58 4.31
CA HIS A 44 6.77 -0.54 5.10
C HIS A 44 5.77 -1.12 6.11
N SER A 45 5.67 -0.44 7.24
CA SER A 45 4.63 -0.67 8.23
C SER A 45 3.58 0.42 8.19
N LEU A 46 3.90 1.54 7.54
CA LEU A 46 3.04 2.71 7.40
C LEU A 46 3.27 3.36 6.03
N ALA A 47 2.18 3.74 5.37
CA ALA A 47 2.19 4.62 4.21
C ALA A 47 1.37 5.88 4.54
N LEU A 48 1.90 7.05 4.20
CA LEU A 48 1.25 8.33 4.38
C LEU A 48 1.04 8.98 3.02
N GLY A 49 -0.18 9.40 2.77
CA GLY A 49 -0.55 10.16 1.59
C GLY A 49 -1.52 11.27 1.96
N GLY A 50 -1.63 12.25 1.13
CA GLY A 50 -2.55 13.31 1.44
C GLY A 50 -3.15 13.96 0.21
N PRO A 51 -4.05 14.93 0.37
CA PRO A 51 -5.14 14.86 1.33
C PRO A 51 -6.15 13.79 0.93
N GLN A 52 -6.56 12.97 1.89
CA GLN A 52 -7.55 11.91 1.68
C GLN A 52 -8.87 12.29 2.34
N PRO A 53 -10.03 12.05 1.72
CA PRO A 53 -11.31 12.27 2.37
C PRO A 53 -11.55 11.32 3.55
N LYS A 54 -10.82 10.19 3.60
CA LYS A 54 -10.85 9.22 4.70
C LYS A 54 -9.54 9.26 5.48
N GLY A 55 -9.61 9.21 6.81
CA GLY A 55 -8.43 9.17 7.68
C GLY A 55 -7.62 7.87 7.55
N MET A 56 -8.24 6.79 7.08
CA MET A 56 -7.60 5.49 6.84
C MET A 56 -8.04 4.95 5.47
N HIS A 57 -7.07 4.63 4.63
CA HIS A 57 -7.32 4.07 3.31
C HIS A 57 -7.50 2.56 3.37
N HIS A 58 -6.52 1.84 3.89
CA HIS A 58 -6.56 0.39 4.01
C HIS A 58 -5.67 -0.12 5.16
N LEU A 59 -5.92 -1.37 5.55
CA LEU A 59 -4.99 -2.24 6.27
C LEU A 59 -4.49 -3.31 5.31
N MET A 60 -3.24 -3.76 5.50
CA MET A 60 -2.62 -4.80 4.69
C MET A 60 -2.38 -6.06 5.52
N ILE A 61 -2.69 -7.22 4.93
CA ILE A 61 -2.34 -8.55 5.44
C ILE A 61 -1.48 -9.25 4.40
N GLU A 62 -0.28 -9.66 4.78
CA GLU A 62 0.61 -10.44 3.96
C GLU A 62 0.44 -11.94 4.25
N PHE A 63 0.22 -12.72 3.19
CA PHE A 63 0.17 -14.19 3.25
C PHE A 63 1.57 -14.81 3.14
N ASN A 64 1.71 -15.99 3.71
CA ASN A 64 2.95 -16.77 3.63
C ASN A 64 3.09 -17.52 2.30
N SER A 65 2.03 -17.66 1.53
CA SER A 65 2.06 -18.34 0.23
C SER A 65 1.23 -17.62 -0.83
N MET A 66 1.67 -17.73 -2.07
CA MET A 66 0.91 -17.23 -3.22
C MET A 66 -0.43 -17.97 -3.39
N ASP A 67 -0.48 -19.25 -3.04
CA ASP A 67 -1.72 -20.04 -3.12
C ASP A 67 -2.80 -19.52 -2.17
N ASP A 68 -2.41 -19.06 -0.96
CA ASP A 68 -3.36 -18.48 -0.02
C ASP A 68 -3.86 -17.13 -0.51
N LEU A 69 -3.02 -16.32 -1.14
CA LEU A 69 -3.44 -15.11 -1.82
C LEU A 69 -4.43 -15.41 -2.93
N GLY A 70 -4.16 -16.40 -3.78
CA GLY A 70 -5.04 -16.84 -4.86
C GLY A 70 -6.42 -17.31 -4.35
N ARG A 71 -6.42 -18.14 -3.30
CA ARG A 71 -7.68 -18.59 -2.66
C ARG A 71 -8.47 -17.43 -2.03
N ALA A 72 -7.77 -16.45 -1.47
CA ALA A 72 -8.41 -15.25 -0.93
C ALA A 72 -9.04 -14.41 -2.05
N PHE A 73 -8.34 -14.24 -3.17
CA PHE A 73 -8.85 -13.54 -4.35
C PHE A 73 -10.09 -14.23 -4.93
N ASP A 74 -10.08 -15.56 -5.04
CA ASP A 74 -11.25 -16.35 -5.47
C ASP A 74 -12.47 -16.14 -4.57
N ARG A 75 -12.27 -16.12 -3.25
CA ARG A 75 -13.36 -15.88 -2.29
C ARG A 75 -13.92 -14.46 -2.40
N ALA A 76 -13.02 -13.46 -2.47
CA ALA A 76 -13.39 -12.05 -2.61
C ALA A 76 -14.15 -11.80 -3.93
N SER A 77 -13.72 -12.44 -5.03
CA SER A 77 -14.38 -12.35 -6.33
C SER A 77 -15.78 -12.92 -6.30
N ARG A 78 -15.95 -14.13 -5.72
CA ARG A 78 -17.29 -14.73 -5.55
C ARG A 78 -18.21 -13.91 -4.64
N ALA A 79 -17.64 -13.21 -3.66
CA ALA A 79 -18.40 -12.33 -2.77
C ALA A 79 -18.67 -10.94 -3.37
N GLY A 80 -18.17 -10.62 -4.55
CA GLY A 80 -18.34 -9.32 -5.20
C GLY A 80 -17.70 -8.14 -4.45
N CYS A 81 -16.70 -8.40 -3.58
CA CYS A 81 -16.10 -7.36 -2.74
C CYS A 81 -14.71 -6.90 -3.22
N VAL A 82 -14.22 -7.39 -4.36
CA VAL A 82 -12.95 -6.93 -4.93
C VAL A 82 -13.03 -5.45 -5.27
N ALA A 83 -12.10 -4.65 -4.77
CA ALA A 83 -11.97 -3.23 -5.06
C ALA A 83 -11.01 -2.97 -6.22
N THR A 84 -9.86 -3.67 -6.24
CA THR A 84 -8.93 -3.69 -7.38
C THR A 84 -8.50 -5.11 -7.69
N THR A 85 -8.22 -5.37 -8.96
CA THR A 85 -7.68 -6.67 -9.39
C THR A 85 -6.29 -6.93 -8.79
N LEU A 86 -5.81 -8.16 -8.95
CA LEU A 86 -4.40 -8.49 -8.69
C LEU A 86 -3.49 -7.53 -9.45
N GLY A 87 -2.43 -7.10 -8.81
CA GLY A 87 -1.42 -6.22 -9.37
C GLY A 87 -0.12 -6.27 -8.58
N LYS A 88 0.87 -5.54 -9.07
CA LYS A 88 2.19 -5.48 -8.45
C LYS A 88 2.66 -4.05 -8.29
N HIS A 89 3.03 -3.67 -7.07
CA HIS A 89 3.62 -2.37 -6.81
C HIS A 89 5.09 -2.29 -7.23
N PRO A 90 5.58 -1.11 -7.65
CA PRO A 90 6.98 -0.96 -8.07
C PRO A 90 7.97 -0.93 -6.90
N ASN A 91 7.56 -0.38 -5.77
CA ASN A 91 8.44 -0.10 -4.63
C ASN A 91 8.66 -1.33 -3.74
N ASP A 92 7.60 -1.93 -3.21
CA ASP A 92 7.69 -3.09 -2.32
C ASP A 92 7.64 -4.45 -3.05
N ARG A 93 7.39 -4.44 -4.38
CA ARG A 93 7.23 -5.64 -5.21
C ARG A 93 6.10 -6.58 -4.78
N MET A 94 5.22 -6.12 -3.89
CA MET A 94 4.10 -6.89 -3.39
C MET A 94 3.15 -7.25 -4.53
N LEU A 95 2.83 -8.53 -4.63
CA LEU A 95 1.68 -9.00 -5.41
C LEU A 95 0.45 -8.92 -4.52
N SER A 96 -0.51 -8.09 -4.84
CA SER A 96 -1.65 -7.84 -3.97
C SER A 96 -2.93 -7.52 -4.74
N PHE A 97 -4.03 -7.49 -4.02
CA PHE A 97 -5.30 -6.92 -4.47
C PHE A 97 -6.01 -6.25 -3.29
N TYR A 98 -6.98 -5.40 -3.60
CA TYR A 98 -7.75 -4.71 -2.57
C TYR A 98 -9.19 -5.21 -2.57
N LEU A 99 -9.78 -5.29 -1.38
CA LEU A 99 -11.20 -5.60 -1.19
C LEU A 99 -11.89 -4.54 -0.34
N ARG A 100 -13.19 -4.37 -0.56
CA ARG A 100 -14.05 -3.48 0.21
C ARG A 100 -14.47 -4.16 1.49
N THR A 101 -14.39 -3.46 2.62
CA THR A 101 -14.91 -3.93 3.89
C THR A 101 -16.20 -3.20 4.27
N PRO A 102 -17.09 -3.82 5.06
CA PRO A 102 -18.26 -3.12 5.61
C PRO A 102 -17.89 -1.94 6.52
N SER A 103 -16.66 -1.90 7.03
CA SER A 103 -16.16 -0.84 7.93
C SER A 103 -15.77 0.46 7.20
N GLY A 104 -15.86 0.49 5.87
CA GLY A 104 -15.64 1.68 5.06
C GLY A 104 -14.20 1.96 4.66
N PHE A 105 -13.21 1.21 5.17
CA PHE A 105 -11.85 1.17 4.64
C PHE A 105 -11.62 -0.10 3.83
N GLN A 106 -10.54 -0.14 3.06
CA GLN A 106 -10.20 -1.33 2.28
C GLN A 106 -9.26 -2.25 3.05
N MET A 107 -9.22 -3.51 2.66
CA MET A 107 -8.15 -4.44 3.02
C MET A 107 -7.31 -4.73 1.79
N GLU A 108 -6.01 -4.60 1.94
CA GLU A 108 -5.06 -5.11 0.97
C GLU A 108 -4.61 -6.50 1.40
N LEU A 109 -4.70 -7.46 0.49
CA LEU A 109 -4.21 -8.82 0.70
C LEU A 109 -3.07 -9.07 -0.26
N GLY A 110 -1.90 -9.47 0.24
CA GLY A 110 -0.70 -9.56 -0.59
C GLY A 110 0.24 -10.70 -0.22
N TRP A 111 1.24 -10.89 -1.09
CA TRP A 111 2.28 -11.88 -0.92
C TRP A 111 3.59 -11.43 -1.61
N GLY A 112 4.72 -11.77 -1.00
CA GLY A 112 6.03 -11.68 -1.63
C GLY A 112 6.61 -10.29 -1.72
N GLY A 113 6.29 -9.42 -0.76
CA GLY A 113 6.93 -8.12 -0.62
C GLY A 113 8.43 -8.24 -0.30
N VAL A 114 9.21 -7.26 -0.76
CA VAL A 114 10.63 -7.19 -0.44
C VAL A 114 10.84 -6.85 1.02
N GLN A 115 11.97 -7.30 1.56
CA GLN A 115 12.43 -6.90 2.88
C GLN A 115 13.52 -5.83 2.76
N VAL A 116 13.53 -4.91 3.71
CA VAL A 116 14.52 -3.86 3.86
C VAL A 116 15.60 -4.34 4.80
N ASP A 117 16.86 -4.27 4.35
CA ASP A 117 18.03 -4.31 5.21
C ASP A 117 18.58 -2.88 5.31
N ASP A 118 18.51 -2.30 6.50
CA ASP A 118 18.97 -0.94 6.75
C ASP A 118 20.44 -0.68 6.40
N ALA A 119 21.26 -1.74 6.38
CA ALA A 119 22.67 -1.63 6.03
C ALA A 119 22.87 -1.31 4.54
N ASP A 120 21.96 -1.80 3.69
CA ASP A 120 22.09 -1.72 2.23
C ASP A 120 20.94 -0.98 1.55
N TRP A 121 19.89 -0.61 2.29
CA TRP A 121 18.71 0.01 1.70
C TRP A 121 18.96 1.48 1.35
N SER A 122 18.63 1.83 0.11
CA SER A 122 18.62 3.22 -0.36
C SER A 122 17.22 3.59 -0.83
N PRO A 123 16.56 4.56 -0.18
CA PRO A 123 15.24 5.02 -0.60
C PRO A 123 15.23 5.52 -2.04
N ALA A 124 14.18 5.17 -2.78
CA ALA A 124 13.95 5.61 -4.15
C ALA A 124 12.63 6.39 -4.26
N THR A 125 12.47 7.11 -5.36
CA THR A 125 11.19 7.73 -5.72
C THR A 125 10.69 7.11 -7.02
N TYR A 126 9.46 6.61 -7.00
CA TYR A 126 8.80 5.98 -8.13
C TYR A 126 7.76 6.92 -8.73
N ASP A 127 7.54 6.79 -10.03
CA ASP A 127 6.63 7.61 -10.85
C ASP A 127 5.27 6.96 -11.14
N ARG A 128 5.01 5.80 -10.54
CA ARG A 128 3.77 5.02 -10.74
C ARG A 128 3.39 4.22 -9.51
N ILE A 129 2.11 3.94 -9.35
CA ILE A 129 1.59 3.14 -8.22
C ILE A 129 1.72 1.65 -8.50
N ALA A 130 1.52 1.20 -9.73
CA ALA A 130 1.58 -0.20 -10.12
C ALA A 130 2.49 -0.41 -11.32
N LEU A 131 3.19 -1.55 -11.35
CA LEU A 131 3.88 -2.05 -12.53
C LEU A 131 2.87 -2.61 -13.54
N TRP A 132 1.85 -3.28 -13.03
CA TRP A 132 0.73 -3.84 -13.78
C TRP A 132 -0.41 -4.18 -12.82
N GLY A 133 -1.62 -4.38 -13.34
CA GLY A 133 -2.81 -4.73 -12.56
C GLY A 133 -3.36 -3.57 -11.73
N HIS A 134 -3.96 -3.90 -10.58
CA HIS A 134 -4.65 -2.95 -9.69
C HIS A 134 -5.74 -2.13 -10.39
N HIS A 135 -6.43 -2.77 -11.37
CA HIS A 135 -7.54 -2.13 -12.05
C HIS A 135 -8.74 -2.03 -11.12
N TYR A 136 -9.24 -0.81 -10.95
CA TYR A 136 -10.41 -0.56 -10.11
C TYR A 136 -11.63 -1.32 -10.64
N GLN A 137 -12.40 -1.89 -9.71
CA GLN A 137 -13.64 -2.62 -9.99
C GLN A 137 -14.81 -1.79 -9.48
N GLU A 138 -15.75 -1.47 -10.35
CA GLU A 138 -17.01 -0.84 -9.96
C GLU A 138 -17.83 -1.80 -9.10
N THR A 139 -18.63 -1.27 -8.18
CA THR A 139 -19.67 -2.05 -7.48
C THR A 139 -20.80 -2.29 -8.44
N SER A 140 -21.08 -3.55 -8.74
CA SER A 140 -22.31 -3.96 -9.42
C SER A 140 -23.55 -3.71 -8.56
#